data_a4582b755d7ea77c97b29786190edea3
#
_entry.id   a4582b755d7ea77c97b29786190edea3
#
_cell.length_a   1.000
_cell.length_b   1.000
_cell.length_c   1.000
_cell.angle_alpha   90.00
_cell.angle_beta   90.00
_cell.angle_gamma   90.00
#
_symmetry.space_group_name_H-M   'P 1'
#
loop_
_entity.id
_entity.type
_entity.pdbx_description
1 polymer ?
#
loop_
_entity_poly.entity_id
_entity_poly.type
_entity_poly.pdbx_seq_one_letter_code
_entity_poly.pdbx_strand_id
1 'polypeptide(L)'
;MNRVIAVTSALLVVLLIFLLYSNQSLRHDKEALQKEKQQLSGQLEWQNKTQKAVADIDLQRTQELEDAKSKIADLQRDVATGARKLRVSASCQSAKPSGMDDAASPRLTDSAQRDYFTLRERIEIANKQIAGLQDYINQVCLAK
;
A
#
# COMPACT_ATOMS: atom_id res chain seq x y z
N MET A 1 81.98 -8.12 -10.49
CA MET A 1 81.23 -7.31 -9.52
C MET A 1 80.05 -6.52 -10.20
N ASN A 2 80.30 -5.83 -11.30
CA ASN A 2 79.21 -5.03 -11.98
C ASN A 2 78.00 -5.86 -12.53
N ARG A 3 78.25 -7.12 -12.99
CA ARG A 3 77.18 -7.95 -13.52
C ARG A 3 76.19 -8.41 -12.41
N VAL A 4 76.70 -8.72 -11.21
CA VAL A 4 75.88 -9.14 -10.07
C VAL A 4 74.99 -7.95 -9.57
N ILE A 5 75.54 -6.74 -9.51
CA ILE A 5 74.82 -5.51 -9.12
C ILE A 5 73.73 -5.20 -10.14
N ALA A 6 74.00 -5.38 -11.44
CA ALA A 6 73.00 -5.16 -12.49
C ALA A 6 71.79 -6.14 -12.40
N VAL A 7 72.08 -7.42 -12.11
CA VAL A 7 71.01 -8.43 -11.95
C VAL A 7 70.18 -8.18 -10.70
N THR A 8 70.79 -7.81 -9.57
CA THR A 8 70.05 -7.53 -8.33
C THR A 8 69.19 -6.25 -8.46
N SER A 9 69.66 -5.21 -9.16
CA SER A 9 68.89 -4.01 -9.41
C SER A 9 67.71 -4.26 -10.35
N ALA A 10 67.88 -5.09 -11.38
CA ALA A 10 66.78 -5.49 -12.26
C ALA A 10 65.68 -6.28 -11.50
N LEU A 11 66.06 -7.22 -10.63
CA LEU A 11 65.13 -7.96 -9.79
C LEU A 11 64.36 -7.06 -8.84
N LEU A 12 65.01 -6.09 -8.21
CA LEU A 12 64.32 -5.09 -7.35
C LEU A 12 63.30 -4.26 -8.10
N VAL A 13 63.61 -3.81 -9.32
CA VAL A 13 62.70 -3.04 -10.15
C VAL A 13 61.47 -3.88 -10.53
N VAL A 14 61.65 -5.15 -10.92
CA VAL A 14 60.54 -6.06 -11.22
C VAL A 14 59.63 -6.27 -9.99
N LEU A 15 60.26 -6.46 -8.83
CA LEU A 15 59.51 -6.62 -7.56
C LEU A 15 58.70 -5.34 -7.21
N LEU A 16 59.26 -4.16 -7.39
CA LEU A 16 58.57 -2.89 -7.19
C LEU A 16 57.36 -2.73 -8.14
N ILE A 17 57.55 -3.04 -9.42
CA ILE A 17 56.45 -3.00 -10.40
C ILE A 17 55.37 -3.98 -10.01
N PHE A 18 55.71 -5.20 -9.60
CA PHE A 18 54.74 -6.19 -9.14
C PHE A 18 53.94 -5.71 -7.90
N LEU A 19 54.63 -5.12 -6.92
CA LEU A 19 53.98 -4.56 -5.72
C LEU A 19 53.06 -3.40 -6.05
N LEU A 20 53.46 -2.53 -6.96
CA LEU A 20 52.60 -1.41 -7.42
C LEU A 20 51.36 -1.93 -8.15
N TYR A 21 51.49 -2.91 -9.02
CA TYR A 21 50.39 -3.53 -9.74
C TYR A 21 49.42 -4.24 -8.79
N SER A 22 49.94 -5.03 -7.85
CA SER A 22 49.12 -5.70 -6.82
C SER A 22 48.37 -4.70 -5.93
N ASN A 23 49.03 -3.59 -5.55
CA ASN A 23 48.39 -2.56 -4.74
C ASN A 23 47.27 -1.82 -5.52
N GLN A 24 47.46 -1.60 -6.81
CA GLN A 24 46.45 -0.98 -7.67
C GLN A 24 45.24 -1.90 -7.86
N SER A 25 45.42 -3.20 -8.07
CA SER A 25 44.35 -4.18 -8.14
C SER A 25 43.52 -4.21 -6.86
N LEU A 26 44.17 -4.26 -5.69
CA LEU A 26 43.48 -4.22 -4.40
C LEU A 26 42.65 -2.93 -4.17
N ARG A 27 43.09 -1.80 -4.69
CA ARG A 27 42.33 -0.54 -4.60
C ARG A 27 41.08 -0.60 -5.45
N HIS A 28 41.16 -1.10 -6.67
CA HIS A 28 40.01 -1.28 -7.55
C HIS A 28 38.97 -2.24 -6.96
N ASP A 29 39.40 -3.35 -6.38
CA ASP A 29 38.50 -4.30 -5.73
C ASP A 29 37.81 -3.70 -4.51
N LYS A 30 38.53 -2.89 -3.72
CA LYS A 30 37.93 -2.17 -2.59
C LYS A 30 36.89 -1.15 -3.04
N GLU A 31 37.17 -0.39 -4.08
CA GLU A 31 36.21 0.59 -4.63
C GLU A 31 34.98 -0.08 -5.22
N ALA A 32 35.15 -1.21 -5.92
CA ALA A 32 34.05 -2.02 -6.44
C ALA A 32 33.15 -2.54 -5.31
N LEU A 33 33.75 -3.16 -4.29
CA LEU A 33 33.03 -3.65 -3.10
C LEU A 33 32.34 -2.53 -2.34
N GLN A 34 32.94 -1.36 -2.26
CA GLN A 34 32.33 -0.22 -1.58
C GLN A 34 31.12 0.32 -2.33
N LYS A 35 31.19 0.36 -3.68
CA LYS A 35 30.04 0.73 -4.53
C LYS A 35 28.91 -0.30 -4.40
N GLU A 36 29.24 -1.59 -4.44
CA GLU A 36 28.26 -2.67 -4.26
C GLU A 36 27.58 -2.58 -2.88
N LYS A 37 28.37 -2.38 -1.83
CA LYS A 37 27.84 -2.17 -0.47
C LYS A 37 26.91 -0.97 -0.39
N GLN A 38 27.25 0.15 -1.03
CA GLN A 38 26.38 1.34 -1.08
C GLN A 38 25.08 1.07 -1.84
N GLN A 39 25.15 0.36 -2.96
CA GLN A 39 23.97 -0.03 -3.72
C GLN A 39 23.05 -0.96 -2.91
N LEU A 40 23.61 -1.98 -2.27
CA LEU A 40 22.86 -2.90 -1.42
C LEU A 40 22.21 -2.16 -0.23
N SER A 41 22.98 -1.31 0.44
CA SER A 41 22.42 -0.53 1.56
C SER A 41 21.29 0.39 1.13
N GLY A 42 21.42 1.04 -0.02
CA GLY A 42 20.35 1.87 -0.60
C GLY A 42 19.12 1.05 -0.98
N GLN A 43 19.30 -0.15 -1.54
CA GLN A 43 18.20 -1.06 -1.84
C GLN A 43 17.47 -1.53 -0.58
N LEU A 44 18.22 -1.89 0.48
CA LEU A 44 17.64 -2.29 1.76
C LEU A 44 16.87 -1.14 2.43
N GLU A 45 17.41 0.07 2.40
CA GLU A 45 16.74 1.25 2.94
C GLU A 45 15.44 1.54 2.19
N TRP A 46 15.49 1.51 0.85
CA TRP A 46 14.29 1.68 0.03
C TRP A 46 13.25 0.58 0.30
N GLN A 47 13.69 -0.69 0.41
CA GLN A 47 12.81 -1.81 0.71
C GLN A 47 12.14 -1.66 2.09
N ASN A 48 12.90 -1.28 3.12
CA ASN A 48 12.38 -1.04 4.45
C ASN A 48 11.37 0.13 4.48
N LYS A 49 11.68 1.21 3.77
CA LYS A 49 10.76 2.35 3.64
C LYS A 49 9.45 1.95 2.95
N THR A 50 9.56 1.20 1.86
CA THR A 50 8.40 0.70 1.13
C THR A 50 7.55 -0.24 1.98
N GLN A 51 8.17 -1.18 2.70
CA GLN A 51 7.44 -2.11 3.58
C GLN A 51 6.70 -1.36 4.70
N LYS A 52 7.32 -0.35 5.30
CA LYS A 52 6.65 0.48 6.31
C LYS A 52 5.46 1.24 5.73
N ALA A 53 5.65 1.90 4.58
CA ALA A 53 4.56 2.63 3.92
C ALA A 53 3.38 1.71 3.57
N VAL A 54 3.64 0.50 3.06
CA VAL A 54 2.60 -0.48 2.76
C VAL A 54 1.90 -0.96 4.04
N ALA A 55 2.65 -1.24 5.11
CA ALA A 55 2.07 -1.66 6.39
C ALA A 55 1.20 -0.57 7.02
N ASP A 56 1.62 0.69 6.93
CA ASP A 56 0.85 1.84 7.45
C ASP A 56 -0.45 2.03 6.66
N ILE A 57 -0.39 1.94 5.32
CA ILE A 57 -1.58 2.00 4.46
C ILE A 57 -2.55 0.86 4.79
N ASP A 58 -2.05 -0.38 4.90
CA ASP A 58 -2.88 -1.55 5.19
C ASP A 58 -3.56 -1.42 6.56
N LEU A 59 -2.83 -1.04 7.59
CA LEU A 59 -3.37 -0.82 8.93
C LEU A 59 -4.47 0.25 8.93
N GLN A 60 -4.20 1.41 8.33
CA GLN A 60 -5.15 2.51 8.28
C GLN A 60 -6.42 2.12 7.52
N ARG A 61 -6.28 1.50 6.34
CA ARG A 61 -7.43 1.13 5.50
C ARG A 61 -8.26 0.00 6.13
N THR A 62 -7.60 -0.93 6.81
CA THR A 62 -8.30 -1.98 7.56
C THR A 62 -9.12 -1.39 8.70
N GLN A 63 -8.56 -0.48 9.49
CA GLN A 63 -9.29 0.20 10.57
C GLN A 63 -10.49 1.00 10.03
N GLU A 64 -10.28 1.80 8.97
CA GLU A 64 -11.38 2.55 8.35
C GLU A 64 -12.49 1.66 7.80
N LEU A 65 -12.14 0.48 7.26
CA LEU A 65 -13.12 -0.49 6.76
C LEU A 65 -13.93 -1.10 7.90
N GLU A 66 -13.27 -1.50 9.00
CA GLU A 66 -13.96 -2.05 10.17
C GLU A 66 -14.89 -1.01 10.82
N ASP A 67 -14.47 0.25 10.93
CA ASP A 67 -15.30 1.36 11.40
C ASP A 67 -16.53 1.58 10.50
N ALA A 68 -16.34 1.52 9.18
CA ALA A 68 -17.43 1.66 8.22
C ALA A 68 -18.43 0.49 8.34
N LYS A 69 -17.97 -0.75 8.45
CA LYS A 69 -18.80 -1.94 8.67
C LYS A 69 -19.58 -1.86 9.98
N SER A 70 -18.92 -1.44 11.06
CA SER A 70 -19.60 -1.23 12.35
C SER A 70 -20.74 -0.23 12.25
N LYS A 71 -20.51 0.91 11.61
CA LYS A 71 -21.54 1.93 11.37
C LYS A 71 -22.71 1.41 10.50
N ILE A 72 -22.41 0.61 9.48
CA ILE A 72 -23.44 0.00 8.64
C ILE A 72 -24.27 -0.99 9.46
N ALA A 73 -23.65 -1.82 10.29
CA ALA A 73 -24.35 -2.77 11.16
C ALA A 73 -25.23 -2.06 12.20
N ASP A 74 -24.78 -0.94 12.79
CA ASP A 74 -25.56 -0.13 13.69
C ASP A 74 -26.77 0.49 12.99
N LEU A 75 -26.57 1.07 11.80
CA LEU A 75 -27.66 1.60 10.98
C LEU A 75 -28.67 0.51 10.59
N GLN A 76 -28.22 -0.68 10.25
CA GLN A 76 -29.09 -1.80 9.95
C GLN A 76 -29.94 -2.21 11.16
N ARG A 77 -29.33 -2.23 12.36
CA ARG A 77 -30.03 -2.51 13.63
C ARG A 77 -31.07 -1.41 13.93
N ASP A 78 -30.70 -0.15 13.78
CA ASP A 78 -31.58 1.00 14.00
C ASP A 78 -32.81 0.98 13.08
N VAL A 79 -32.62 0.58 11.81
CA VAL A 79 -33.71 0.42 10.85
C VAL A 79 -34.58 -0.78 11.21
N ALA A 80 -33.98 -1.90 11.60
CA ALA A 80 -34.72 -3.11 11.98
C ALA A 80 -35.58 -2.89 13.25
N THR A 81 -35.08 -2.11 14.22
CA THR A 81 -35.81 -1.74 15.45
C THR A 81 -36.80 -0.62 15.24
N GLY A 82 -36.80 0.04 14.07
CA GLY A 82 -37.68 1.21 13.79
C GLY A 82 -37.16 2.53 14.39
N ALA A 83 -36.00 2.53 15.06
CA ALA A 83 -35.39 3.76 15.60
C ALA A 83 -34.99 4.74 14.49
N ARG A 84 -34.68 4.23 13.30
CA ARG A 84 -34.47 5.02 12.08
C ARG A 84 -35.30 4.47 10.93
N LYS A 85 -35.68 5.38 10.03
CA LYS A 85 -36.45 5.04 8.82
C LYS A 85 -35.55 5.22 7.60
N LEU A 86 -35.52 4.21 6.74
CA LEU A 86 -34.88 4.31 5.44
C LEU A 86 -35.79 5.16 4.52
N ARG A 87 -35.29 6.31 4.08
CA ARG A 87 -36.02 7.18 3.14
C ARG A 87 -35.53 6.89 1.74
N VAL A 88 -36.45 6.54 0.86
CA VAL A 88 -36.20 6.31 -0.57
C VAL A 88 -37.00 7.37 -1.33
N SER A 89 -36.38 8.02 -2.32
CA SER A 89 -37.10 8.88 -3.25
C SER A 89 -37.97 7.99 -4.15
N ALA A 90 -39.24 7.96 -3.87
CA ALA A 90 -40.22 7.22 -4.66
C ALA A 90 -41.39 8.15 -4.97
N SER A 91 -41.90 8.14 -6.20
CA SER A 91 -43.16 8.74 -6.58
C SER A 91 -44.27 7.70 -6.46
N CYS A 92 -45.25 7.94 -5.59
CA CYS A 92 -46.44 7.12 -5.56
C CYS A 92 -47.45 7.67 -6.57
N GLN A 93 -47.93 6.84 -7.47
CA GLN A 93 -49.14 7.20 -8.25
C GLN A 93 -50.31 7.34 -7.26
N SER A 94 -50.99 8.47 -7.33
CA SER A 94 -52.18 8.74 -6.50
C SER A 94 -53.19 7.61 -6.68
N ALA A 95 -53.41 6.80 -5.66
CA ALA A 95 -54.52 5.88 -5.64
C ALA A 95 -55.82 6.73 -5.73
N LYS A 96 -56.73 6.37 -6.64
CA LYS A 96 -58.06 7.01 -6.74
C LYS A 96 -58.77 6.88 -5.41
N PRO A 97 -59.57 7.89 -5.00
CA PRO A 97 -60.21 7.90 -3.73
C PRO A 97 -61.34 6.87 -3.70
N SER A 98 -61.16 5.81 -3.01
CA SER A 98 -62.24 5.02 -2.46
C SER A 98 -61.91 4.70 -1.02
N GLY A 99 -62.66 5.35 -0.14
CA GLY A 99 -62.51 5.32 1.29
C GLY A 99 -62.12 4.02 1.90
N MET A 100 -60.88 3.98 2.31
CA MET A 100 -60.42 3.09 3.36
C MET A 100 -59.15 3.69 3.93
N ASP A 101 -59.28 4.07 5.17
CA ASP A 101 -58.23 4.61 6.02
C ASP A 101 -57.14 3.56 6.25
N ASP A 102 -56.12 3.55 5.47
CA ASP A 102 -54.77 3.10 5.84
C ASP A 102 -53.76 3.50 4.77
N ALA A 103 -53.44 4.79 4.74
CA ALA A 103 -52.28 5.26 4.00
C ALA A 103 -51.02 4.83 4.77
N ALA A 104 -50.76 3.51 4.82
CA ALA A 104 -49.48 3.00 5.28
C ALA A 104 -48.38 3.61 4.41
N SER A 105 -47.57 4.45 4.99
CA SER A 105 -46.39 5.00 4.31
C SER A 105 -45.65 3.87 3.60
N PRO A 106 -45.32 3.97 2.30
CA PRO A 106 -44.64 2.93 1.57
C PRO A 106 -43.34 2.56 2.29
N ARG A 107 -43.26 1.33 2.73
CA ARG A 107 -42.08 0.77 3.41
C ARG A 107 -41.35 -0.17 2.44
N LEU A 108 -40.02 -0.17 2.51
CA LEU A 108 -39.24 -1.17 1.82
C LEU A 108 -39.56 -2.55 2.41
N THR A 109 -39.61 -3.56 1.54
CA THR A 109 -39.69 -4.96 1.98
C THR A 109 -38.42 -5.34 2.75
N ASP A 110 -38.50 -6.33 3.63
CA ASP A 110 -37.34 -6.81 4.39
C ASP A 110 -36.21 -7.31 3.49
N SER A 111 -36.53 -7.87 2.33
CA SER A 111 -35.52 -8.26 1.34
C SER A 111 -34.83 -7.03 0.76
N ALA A 112 -35.58 -6.02 0.34
CA ALA A 112 -35.00 -4.79 -0.22
C ALA A 112 -34.16 -4.04 0.81
N GLN A 113 -34.50 -4.07 2.09
CA GLN A 113 -33.66 -3.50 3.15
C GLN A 113 -32.34 -4.27 3.29
N ARG A 114 -32.37 -5.59 3.29
CA ARG A 114 -31.16 -6.41 3.32
C ARG A 114 -30.26 -6.15 2.12
N ASP A 115 -30.84 -6.12 0.93
CA ASP A 115 -30.11 -5.86 -0.31
C ASP A 115 -29.47 -4.47 -0.31
N TYR A 116 -30.16 -3.46 0.21
CA TYR A 116 -29.62 -2.12 0.37
C TYR A 116 -28.37 -2.10 1.26
N PHE A 117 -28.41 -2.72 2.44
CA PHE A 117 -27.27 -2.74 3.34
C PHE A 117 -26.12 -3.57 2.80
N THR A 118 -26.41 -4.70 2.16
CA THR A 118 -25.40 -5.53 1.47
C THR A 118 -24.69 -4.75 0.36
N LEU A 119 -25.47 -4.01 -0.44
CA LEU A 119 -24.90 -3.20 -1.52
C LEU A 119 -24.06 -2.05 -0.96
N ARG A 120 -24.52 -1.40 0.11
CA ARG A 120 -23.80 -0.33 0.79
C ARG A 120 -22.45 -0.83 1.34
N GLU A 121 -22.43 -1.99 1.97
CA GLU A 121 -21.19 -2.61 2.46
C GLU A 121 -20.20 -2.89 1.31
N ARG A 122 -20.67 -3.45 0.19
CA ARG A 122 -19.85 -3.69 -1.00
C ARG A 122 -19.27 -2.42 -1.59
N ILE A 123 -20.04 -1.33 -1.61
CA ILE A 123 -19.58 -0.03 -2.07
C ILE A 123 -18.47 0.49 -1.15
N GLU A 124 -18.62 0.39 0.18
CA GLU A 124 -17.59 0.81 1.12
C GLU A 124 -16.29 -0.01 0.95
N ILE A 125 -16.40 -1.32 0.77
CA ILE A 125 -15.24 -2.19 0.49
C ILE A 125 -14.51 -1.72 -0.78
N ALA A 126 -15.25 -1.53 -1.86
CA ALA A 126 -14.67 -1.06 -3.13
C ALA A 126 -14.00 0.32 -3.00
N ASN A 127 -14.64 1.26 -2.31
CA ASN A 127 -14.08 2.59 -2.07
C ASN A 127 -12.78 2.53 -1.26
N LYS A 128 -12.71 1.69 -0.22
CA LYS A 128 -11.49 1.52 0.59
C LYS A 128 -10.37 0.85 -0.19
N GLN A 129 -10.69 -0.12 -1.06
CA GLN A 129 -9.71 -0.74 -1.96
C GLN A 129 -9.14 0.26 -2.97
N ILE A 130 -10.00 1.07 -3.58
CA ILE A 130 -9.57 2.11 -4.53
C ILE A 130 -8.68 3.14 -3.81
N ALA A 131 -9.09 3.62 -2.64
CA ALA A 131 -8.31 4.57 -1.86
C ALA A 131 -6.95 3.98 -1.44
N GLY A 132 -6.90 2.72 -1.02
CA GLY A 132 -5.65 2.03 -0.69
C GLY A 132 -4.70 1.91 -1.88
N LEU A 133 -5.23 1.61 -3.07
CA LEU A 133 -4.42 1.58 -4.30
C LEU A 133 -3.90 2.97 -4.69
N GLN A 134 -4.70 4.02 -4.51
CA GLN A 134 -4.26 5.40 -4.75
C GLN A 134 -3.15 5.81 -3.79
N ASP A 135 -3.26 5.47 -2.50
CA ASP A 135 -2.22 5.73 -1.53
C ASP A 135 -0.94 4.97 -1.86
N TYR A 136 -1.05 3.69 -2.25
CA TYR A 136 0.10 2.92 -2.68
C TYR A 136 0.81 3.56 -3.88
N ILE A 137 0.06 4.00 -4.89
CA ILE A 137 0.63 4.69 -6.04
C ILE A 137 1.35 5.96 -5.61
N ASN A 138 0.74 6.79 -4.77
CA ASN A 138 1.29 8.07 -4.35
C ASN A 138 2.51 7.91 -3.43
N GLN A 139 2.43 6.99 -2.45
CA GLN A 139 3.45 6.88 -1.39
C GLN A 139 4.58 5.91 -1.74
N VAL A 140 4.35 4.96 -2.64
CA VAL A 140 5.33 3.94 -3.00
C VAL A 140 5.84 4.11 -4.43
N CYS A 141 4.95 4.28 -5.41
CA CYS A 141 5.35 4.34 -6.82
C CYS A 141 5.86 5.72 -7.23
N LEU A 142 5.21 6.80 -6.77
CA LEU A 142 5.51 8.17 -7.17
C LEU A 142 6.43 8.92 -6.20
N ALA A 143 6.64 8.41 -4.98
CA ALA A 143 7.52 9.01 -3.97
C ALA A 143 9.01 8.73 -4.23
N LYS A 144 9.48 8.93 -5.48
CA LYS A 144 10.90 8.84 -5.83
C LYS A 144 11.60 10.17 -5.61
#